data_4a8109a2da9cd63aec32de8cdc6e2893
#
_entry.id   4a8109a2da9cd63aec32de8cdc6e2893
#
_cell.length_a   1.000
_cell.length_b   1.000
_cell.length_c   1.000
_cell.angle_alpha   90.00
_cell.angle_beta   90.00
_cell.angle_gamma   90.00
#
_symmetry.space_group_name_H-M   'P 1'
#
loop_
_entity.id
_entity.type
_entity.pdbx_description
1 polymer ?
#
loop_
_entity_poly.entity_id
_entity_poly.type
_entity_poly.pdbx_seq_one_letter_code
_entity_poly.pdbx_strand_id
1 'polypeptide(L)'
;MRATLFIVFLWPLLILNTYAQNTPAQTIPSFTFYRFDNTPFTNKNLTTGKDILFIFFDVTCDHCQHTISTLSKRISECSKISIYLISLEDKTAITNFFNQYGKNLPPQKNVTILQDSKNQFISQFGPRKYPSVFLYSAQKKILLYDDEDQYLEKFFKLLNAMKK
;
A
#
# COMPACT_ATOMS: atom_id res chain seq x y z
N MET A 1 -66.90 16.88 -27.89
CA MET A 1 -65.77 15.99 -27.93
C MET A 1 -64.56 16.75 -27.33
N ARG A 2 -64.17 16.44 -26.11
CA ARG A 2 -63.03 17.07 -25.42
C ARG A 2 -61.80 16.13 -25.53
N ALA A 3 -60.79 16.54 -26.29
CA ALA A 3 -59.56 15.84 -26.45
C ALA A 3 -58.63 16.18 -25.25
N THR A 4 -58.35 15.20 -24.39
CA THR A 4 -57.38 15.32 -23.27
C THR A 4 -55.99 14.99 -23.81
N LEU A 5 -55.14 16.02 -23.83
CA LEU A 5 -53.72 15.89 -24.23
C LEU A 5 -52.92 15.33 -23.03
N PHE A 6 -52.44 14.08 -23.11
CA PHE A 6 -51.51 13.53 -22.15
C PHE A 6 -50.07 13.96 -22.48
N ILE A 7 -49.50 14.87 -21.69
CA ILE A 7 -48.11 15.26 -21.78
C ILE A 7 -47.30 14.21 -21.00
N VAL A 8 -46.63 13.33 -21.73
CA VAL A 8 -45.66 12.38 -21.14
C VAL A 8 -44.36 13.14 -20.85
N PHE A 9 -44.12 13.41 -19.58
CA PHE A 9 -42.88 14.03 -19.11
C PHE A 9 -41.77 12.97 -19.13
N LEU A 10 -40.94 12.98 -20.18
CA LEU A 10 -39.74 12.14 -20.26
C LEU A 10 -38.68 12.76 -19.37
N TRP A 11 -38.53 12.22 -18.15
CA TRP A 11 -37.46 12.60 -17.24
C TRP A 11 -36.15 11.96 -17.74
N PRO A 12 -35.11 12.73 -18.14
CA PRO A 12 -33.82 12.13 -18.50
C PRO A 12 -33.19 11.56 -17.26
N LEU A 13 -33.01 10.22 -17.20
CA LEU A 13 -32.15 9.55 -16.21
C LEU A 13 -30.70 9.98 -16.48
N LEU A 14 -30.22 10.98 -15.76
CA LEU A 14 -28.80 11.30 -15.67
C LEU A 14 -28.09 10.15 -14.95
N ILE A 15 -27.54 9.23 -15.72
CA ILE A 15 -26.62 8.20 -15.21
C ILE A 15 -25.33 8.94 -14.82
N LEU A 16 -25.21 9.29 -13.55
CA LEU A 16 -23.95 9.74 -12.97
C LEU A 16 -22.99 8.56 -12.97
N ASN A 17 -22.10 8.51 -13.96
CA ASN A 17 -20.93 7.62 -13.91
C ASN A 17 -20.03 8.13 -12.79
N THR A 18 -20.23 7.62 -11.56
CA THR A 18 -19.27 7.77 -10.49
C THR A 18 -18.07 6.90 -10.82
N TYR A 19 -17.00 7.50 -11.31
CA TYR A 19 -15.70 6.86 -11.32
C TYR A 19 -15.35 6.55 -9.86
N ALA A 20 -15.39 5.28 -9.47
CA ALA A 20 -14.93 4.84 -8.17
C ALA A 20 -13.43 5.11 -8.11
N GLN A 21 -13.03 6.25 -7.54
CA GLN A 21 -11.64 6.47 -7.19
C GLN A 21 -11.25 5.40 -6.16
N ASN A 22 -10.15 4.70 -6.42
CA ASN A 22 -9.60 3.74 -5.46
C ASN A 22 -9.38 4.46 -4.12
N THR A 23 -10.23 4.16 -3.14
CA THR A 23 -10.12 4.74 -1.81
C THR A 23 -9.17 3.86 -0.99
N PRO A 24 -8.08 4.42 -0.44
CA PRO A 24 -7.15 3.68 0.39
C PRO A 24 -7.84 3.00 1.56
N ALA A 25 -7.54 1.72 1.79
CA ALA A 25 -8.18 0.90 2.81
C ALA A 25 -7.98 1.48 4.21
N GLN A 26 -9.07 1.78 4.91
CA GLN A 26 -9.06 2.36 6.25
C GLN A 26 -8.69 1.36 7.35
N THR A 27 -8.79 0.08 7.06
CA THR A 27 -8.34 -1.03 7.91
C THR A 27 -7.61 -2.04 7.02
N ILE A 28 -6.69 -2.81 7.61
CA ILE A 28 -5.97 -3.84 6.84
C ILE A 28 -6.97 -4.88 6.33
N PRO A 29 -7.15 -5.00 5.00
CA PRO A 29 -8.08 -5.96 4.40
C PRO A 29 -7.52 -7.39 4.48
N SER A 30 -8.32 -8.38 4.11
CA SER A 30 -7.83 -9.75 3.92
C SER A 30 -6.97 -9.83 2.67
N PHE A 31 -5.84 -10.53 2.76
CA PHE A 31 -4.92 -10.73 1.65
C PHE A 31 -4.19 -12.07 1.74
N THR A 32 -3.61 -12.49 0.62
CA THR A 32 -2.62 -13.59 0.55
C THR A 32 -1.51 -13.17 -0.41
N PHE A 33 -0.35 -12.80 0.15
CA PHE A 33 0.88 -12.59 -0.58
C PHE A 33 1.80 -13.81 -0.42
N TYR A 34 2.96 -13.79 -1.03
CA TYR A 34 3.87 -14.93 -1.02
C TYR A 34 5.28 -14.52 -0.63
N ARG A 35 5.92 -15.34 0.19
CA ARG A 35 7.37 -15.25 0.43
C ARG A 35 8.13 -15.77 -0.79
N PHE A 36 9.43 -15.56 -0.81
CA PHE A 36 10.28 -16.01 -1.91
C PHE A 36 10.47 -17.54 -1.97
N ASP A 37 10.04 -18.27 -0.97
CA ASP A 37 9.93 -19.74 -0.96
C ASP A 37 8.53 -20.24 -1.37
N ASN A 38 7.69 -19.34 -1.90
CA ASN A 38 6.30 -19.58 -2.28
C ASN A 38 5.35 -19.91 -1.11
N THR A 39 5.80 -19.78 0.15
CA THR A 39 4.88 -19.95 1.28
C THR A 39 3.92 -18.75 1.37
N PRO A 40 2.61 -19.02 1.61
CA PRO A 40 1.63 -17.94 1.72
C PRO A 40 1.86 -17.10 2.99
N PHE A 41 1.67 -15.80 2.84
CA PHE A 41 1.68 -14.81 3.90
C PHE A 41 0.32 -14.08 3.93
N THR A 42 -0.38 -14.19 5.05
CA THR A 42 -1.74 -13.67 5.23
C THR A 42 -1.83 -12.75 6.44
N ASN A 43 -3.01 -12.20 6.71
CA ASN A 43 -3.29 -11.41 7.93
C ASN A 43 -2.89 -12.14 9.23
N LYS A 44 -2.90 -13.47 9.25
CA LYS A 44 -2.52 -14.29 10.42
C LYS A 44 -1.02 -14.24 10.72
N ASN A 45 -0.21 -13.89 9.73
CA ASN A 45 1.24 -13.80 9.84
C ASN A 45 1.72 -12.37 10.21
N LEU A 46 0.82 -11.39 10.25
CA LEU A 46 1.16 -10.04 10.66
C LEU A 46 1.58 -10.00 12.13
N THR A 47 2.63 -9.23 12.42
CA THR A 47 3.08 -9.00 13.80
C THR A 47 1.96 -8.32 14.61
N THR A 48 1.72 -8.82 15.81
CA THR A 48 0.75 -8.22 16.74
C THR A 48 1.40 -7.18 17.66
N GLY A 49 0.61 -6.20 18.12
CA GLY A 49 1.06 -5.22 19.11
C GLY A 49 2.04 -4.16 18.58
N LYS A 50 2.26 -4.11 17.28
CA LYS A 50 3.11 -3.09 16.63
C LYS A 50 2.36 -2.40 15.51
N ASP A 51 2.72 -1.16 15.25
CA ASP A 51 2.29 -0.47 14.05
C ASP A 51 2.89 -1.13 12.81
N ILE A 52 2.16 -1.08 11.70
CA ILE A 52 2.44 -1.83 10.49
C ILE A 52 2.57 -0.85 9.32
N LEU A 53 3.72 -0.87 8.69
CA LEU A 53 3.98 -0.14 7.46
C LEU A 53 3.90 -1.10 6.26
N PHE A 54 3.01 -0.82 5.30
CA PHE A 54 3.07 -1.42 3.96
C PHE A 54 3.61 -0.39 2.97
N ILE A 55 4.53 -0.82 2.11
CA ILE A 55 4.94 -0.06 0.93
C ILE A 55 4.70 -0.92 -0.29
N PHE A 56 3.83 -0.43 -1.17
CA PHE A 56 3.55 -1.04 -2.46
C PHE A 56 4.42 -0.35 -3.50
N PHE A 57 5.27 -1.10 -4.18
CA PHE A 57 6.29 -0.56 -5.08
C PHE A 57 6.42 -1.36 -6.37
N ASP A 58 6.93 -0.69 -7.41
CA ASP A 58 7.32 -1.25 -8.69
C ASP A 58 8.84 -1.13 -8.84
N VAL A 59 9.51 -2.17 -9.36
CA VAL A 59 10.98 -2.23 -9.47
C VAL A 59 11.53 -1.29 -10.55
N THR A 60 10.69 -0.86 -11.51
CA THR A 60 11.08 0.03 -12.61
C THR A 60 10.80 1.50 -12.30
N CYS A 61 10.09 1.80 -11.20
CA CYS A 61 9.67 3.14 -10.83
C CYS A 61 10.77 3.91 -10.10
N ASP A 62 11.22 5.04 -10.63
CA ASP A 62 12.26 5.87 -10.03
C ASP A 62 11.90 6.41 -8.64
N HIS A 63 10.63 6.81 -8.44
CA HIS A 63 10.15 7.24 -7.12
C HIS A 63 10.19 6.11 -6.09
N CYS A 64 9.98 4.86 -6.52
CA CYS A 64 10.13 3.67 -5.67
C CYS A 64 11.59 3.44 -5.28
N GLN A 65 12.52 3.61 -6.22
CA GLN A 65 13.96 3.50 -5.95
C GLN A 65 14.39 4.50 -4.87
N HIS A 66 13.95 5.76 -4.98
CA HIS A 66 14.23 6.80 -3.98
C HIS A 66 13.58 6.50 -2.63
N THR A 67 12.33 6.05 -2.63
CA THR A 67 11.59 5.70 -1.40
C THR A 67 12.27 4.55 -0.65
N ILE A 68 12.64 3.48 -1.35
CA ILE A 68 13.32 2.32 -0.77
C ILE A 68 14.74 2.67 -0.31
N SER A 69 15.48 3.50 -1.08
CA SER A 69 16.79 4.01 -0.65
C SER A 69 16.69 4.84 0.63
N THR A 70 15.70 5.71 0.73
CA THR A 70 15.45 6.53 1.93
C THR A 70 15.12 5.65 3.14
N LEU A 71 14.21 4.67 2.98
CA LEU A 71 13.90 3.72 4.03
C LEU A 71 15.14 2.93 4.48
N SER A 72 15.94 2.45 3.52
CA SER A 72 17.17 1.68 3.77
C SER A 72 18.20 2.46 4.58
N LYS A 73 18.37 3.76 4.30
CA LYS A 73 19.28 4.64 5.03
C LYS A 73 18.80 4.93 6.45
N ARG A 74 17.48 4.97 6.66
CA ARG A 74 16.84 5.36 7.92
C ARG A 74 16.20 4.19 8.67
N ILE A 75 16.52 2.96 8.30
CA ILE A 75 15.86 1.76 8.83
C ILE A 75 15.99 1.62 10.36
N SER A 76 17.08 2.08 10.95
CA SER A 76 17.28 2.09 12.41
C SER A 76 16.21 2.86 13.18
N GLU A 77 15.60 3.89 12.56
CA GLU A 77 14.51 4.66 13.13
C GLU A 77 13.20 3.85 13.24
N CYS A 78 13.09 2.75 12.47
CA CYS A 78 11.87 1.94 12.32
C CYS A 78 11.86 0.69 13.22
N SER A 79 12.73 0.55 14.21
CA SER A 79 12.89 -0.68 15.00
C SER A 79 11.62 -1.13 15.77
N LYS A 80 10.70 -0.22 16.06
CA LYS A 80 9.46 -0.48 16.81
C LYS A 80 8.25 -0.85 15.96
N ILE A 81 8.34 -0.75 14.63
CA ILE A 81 7.25 -1.05 13.70
C ILE A 81 7.59 -2.28 12.85
N SER A 82 6.58 -2.92 12.26
CA SER A 82 6.74 -4.01 11.30
C SER A 82 6.54 -3.47 9.89
N ILE A 83 7.43 -3.85 8.97
CA ILE A 83 7.48 -3.31 7.60
C ILE A 83 7.26 -4.46 6.62
N TYR A 84 6.30 -4.29 5.73
CA TYR A 84 5.97 -5.21 4.66
C TYR A 84 6.13 -4.49 3.32
N LEU A 85 7.05 -4.97 2.49
CA LEU A 85 7.39 -4.41 1.19
C LEU A 85 6.78 -5.32 0.12
N ILE A 86 5.83 -4.79 -0.66
CA ILE A 86 4.99 -5.57 -1.56
C ILE A 86 5.24 -5.14 -3.00
N SER A 87 5.51 -6.10 -3.89
CA SER A 87 5.59 -5.87 -5.33
C SER A 87 4.85 -6.96 -6.10
N LEU A 88 4.41 -6.63 -7.31
CA LEU A 88 3.81 -7.58 -8.25
C LEU A 88 4.87 -8.41 -8.97
N GLU A 89 6.10 -7.91 -9.02
CA GLU A 89 7.20 -8.48 -9.79
C GLU A 89 7.68 -9.83 -9.22
N ASP A 90 8.43 -10.56 -10.04
CA ASP A 90 9.00 -11.83 -9.63
C ASP A 90 10.14 -11.67 -8.61
N LYS A 91 10.48 -12.78 -7.96
CA LYS A 91 11.54 -12.85 -6.94
C LYS A 91 12.88 -12.31 -7.43
N THR A 92 13.26 -12.59 -8.69
CA THR A 92 14.55 -12.19 -9.26
C THR A 92 14.60 -10.68 -9.42
N ALA A 93 13.57 -10.10 -10.01
CA ALA A 93 13.44 -8.65 -10.19
C ALA A 93 13.45 -7.92 -8.84
N ILE A 94 12.67 -8.39 -7.87
CA ILE A 94 12.63 -7.83 -6.52
C ILE A 94 14.01 -7.94 -5.83
N THR A 95 14.69 -9.08 -5.94
CA THR A 95 16.00 -9.28 -5.32
C THR A 95 17.03 -8.32 -5.90
N ASN A 96 17.08 -8.18 -7.23
CA ASN A 96 17.99 -7.25 -7.91
C ASN A 96 17.72 -5.80 -7.50
N PHE A 97 16.46 -5.42 -7.39
CA PHE A 97 16.05 -4.10 -6.92
C PHE A 97 16.57 -3.80 -5.50
N PHE A 98 16.43 -4.74 -4.54
CA PHE A 98 16.94 -4.53 -3.18
C PHE A 98 18.47 -4.54 -3.11
N ASN A 99 19.16 -5.33 -3.92
CA ASN A 99 20.61 -5.30 -4.00
C ASN A 99 21.15 -3.93 -4.44
N GLN A 100 20.39 -3.20 -5.24
CA GLN A 100 20.78 -1.88 -5.75
C GLN A 100 20.32 -0.76 -4.82
N TYR A 101 19.08 -0.76 -4.37
CA TYR A 101 18.45 0.40 -3.71
C TYR A 101 18.16 0.19 -2.22
N GLY A 102 18.10 -1.03 -1.73
CA GLY A 102 17.60 -1.34 -0.39
C GLY A 102 18.35 -2.42 0.38
N LYS A 103 19.64 -2.63 0.13
CA LYS A 103 20.42 -3.75 0.65
C LYS A 103 20.44 -3.89 2.19
N ASN A 104 20.15 -2.82 2.93
CA ASN A 104 20.06 -2.86 4.39
C ASN A 104 18.71 -3.37 4.91
N LEU A 105 17.70 -3.53 4.05
CA LEU A 105 16.36 -3.92 4.45
C LEU A 105 16.17 -5.43 4.65
N PRO A 106 16.61 -6.30 3.72
CA PRO A 106 16.40 -7.75 3.85
C PRO A 106 16.92 -8.38 5.14
N PRO A 107 18.08 -7.94 5.73
CA PRO A 107 18.57 -8.52 6.96
C PRO A 107 17.81 -8.07 8.23
N GLN A 108 16.89 -7.12 8.14
CA GLN A 108 16.19 -6.61 9.31
C GLN A 108 15.04 -7.56 9.74
N LYS A 109 15.01 -7.91 11.02
CA LYS A 109 13.99 -8.84 11.58
C LYS A 109 12.55 -8.30 11.50
N ASN A 110 12.38 -6.98 11.40
CA ASN A 110 11.08 -6.31 11.31
C ASN A 110 10.69 -5.95 9.88
N VAL A 111 11.47 -6.38 8.88
CA VAL A 111 11.18 -6.18 7.46
C VAL A 111 10.85 -7.52 6.81
N THR A 112 9.76 -7.57 6.05
CA THR A 112 9.36 -8.72 5.25
C THR A 112 9.08 -8.27 3.83
N ILE A 113 9.75 -8.88 2.85
CA ILE A 113 9.54 -8.63 1.43
C ILE A 113 8.63 -9.72 0.88
N LEU A 114 7.59 -9.33 0.17
CA LEU A 114 6.53 -10.22 -0.30
C LEU A 114 6.22 -9.95 -1.77
N GLN A 115 5.89 -11.01 -2.48
CA GLN A 115 5.35 -10.95 -3.83
C GLN A 115 3.83 -11.03 -3.79
N ASP A 116 3.16 -10.15 -4.50
CA ASP A 116 1.71 -10.23 -4.77
C ASP A 116 1.45 -10.82 -6.17
N SER A 117 1.71 -12.10 -6.33
CA SER A 117 1.54 -12.82 -7.61
C SER A 117 0.10 -12.92 -8.09
N LYS A 118 -0.87 -12.50 -7.28
CA LYS A 118 -2.31 -12.52 -7.61
C LYS A 118 -2.92 -11.13 -7.76
N ASN A 119 -2.12 -10.07 -7.76
CA ASN A 119 -2.57 -8.68 -7.93
C ASN A 119 -3.64 -8.25 -6.90
N GLN A 120 -3.59 -8.78 -5.68
CA GLN A 120 -4.59 -8.50 -4.64
C GLN A 120 -4.41 -7.12 -4.00
N PHE A 121 -3.18 -6.60 -3.93
CA PHE A 121 -2.91 -5.34 -3.27
C PHE A 121 -3.73 -4.19 -3.88
N ILE A 122 -3.78 -4.12 -5.20
CA ILE A 122 -4.51 -3.07 -5.91
C ILE A 122 -6.00 -3.09 -5.56
N SER A 123 -6.64 -4.26 -5.65
CA SER A 123 -8.08 -4.40 -5.41
C SER A 123 -8.48 -4.30 -3.94
N GLN A 124 -7.60 -4.72 -3.01
CA GLN A 124 -7.92 -4.79 -1.58
C GLN A 124 -7.50 -3.53 -0.81
N PHE A 125 -6.31 -2.99 -1.10
CA PHE A 125 -5.79 -1.83 -0.38
C PHE A 125 -6.13 -0.49 -1.05
N GLY A 126 -6.46 -0.48 -2.35
CA GLY A 126 -6.83 0.71 -3.10
C GLY A 126 -5.69 1.73 -3.26
N PRO A 127 -4.46 1.34 -3.62
CA PRO A 127 -3.40 2.29 -3.93
C PRO A 127 -3.78 3.10 -5.18
N ARG A 128 -3.36 4.36 -5.25
CA ARG A 128 -3.64 5.21 -6.41
C ARG A 128 -2.48 5.24 -7.42
N LYS A 129 -1.24 5.09 -6.94
CA LYS A 129 -0.01 5.05 -7.76
C LYS A 129 1.14 4.35 -7.03
N TYR A 130 2.30 4.27 -7.67
CA TYR A 130 3.56 3.80 -7.08
C TYR A 130 4.48 5.00 -6.73
N PRO A 131 5.22 4.94 -5.60
CA PRO A 131 4.94 4.04 -4.48
C PRO A 131 3.67 4.45 -3.73
N SER A 132 3.01 3.49 -3.05
CA SER A 132 1.95 3.79 -2.09
C SER A 132 2.36 3.32 -0.70
N VAL A 133 2.25 4.20 0.27
CA VAL A 133 2.67 4.02 1.66
C VAL A 133 1.45 3.99 2.57
N PHE A 134 1.28 2.90 3.31
CA PHE A 134 0.17 2.72 4.26
C PHE A 134 0.76 2.44 5.64
N LEU A 135 0.57 3.35 6.58
CA LEU A 135 0.86 3.08 7.99
C LEU A 135 -0.44 2.79 8.73
N TYR A 136 -0.50 1.62 9.35
CA TYR A 136 -1.61 1.22 10.21
C TYR A 136 -1.15 1.14 11.66
N SER A 137 -2.04 1.46 12.60
CA SER A 137 -1.83 1.23 14.03
C SER A 137 -1.77 -0.27 14.37
N ALA A 138 -1.32 -0.59 15.58
CA ALA A 138 -1.39 -1.95 16.14
C ALA A 138 -2.82 -2.54 16.13
N GLN A 139 -3.86 -1.68 16.13
CA GLN A 139 -5.27 -2.06 16.00
C GLN A 139 -5.73 -2.15 14.54
N LYS A 140 -4.78 -2.12 13.57
CA LYS A 140 -5.04 -2.26 12.12
C LYS A 140 -5.89 -1.13 11.51
N LYS A 141 -5.93 0.06 12.14
CA LYS A 141 -6.56 1.28 11.63
C LYS A 141 -5.55 2.14 10.90
N ILE A 142 -5.93 2.75 9.79
CA ILE A 142 -5.04 3.62 9.01
C ILE A 142 -4.62 4.85 9.87
N LEU A 143 -3.34 5.13 9.89
CA LEU A 143 -2.75 6.32 10.49
C LEU A 143 -2.25 7.28 9.42
N LEU A 144 -1.73 6.73 8.31
CA LEU A 144 -1.23 7.50 7.18
C LEU A 144 -1.42 6.70 5.89
N TYR A 145 -1.94 7.37 4.88
CA TYR A 145 -1.77 6.98 3.48
C TYR A 145 -1.00 8.10 2.78
N ASP A 146 0.05 7.74 2.07
CA ASP A 146 0.85 8.69 1.28
C ASP A 146 1.28 8.05 -0.04
N ASP A 147 1.12 8.78 -1.12
CA ASP A 147 1.56 8.41 -2.47
C ASP A 147 2.21 9.60 -3.18
N GLU A 148 2.63 10.63 -2.42
CA GLU A 148 3.30 11.80 -2.94
C GLU A 148 4.82 11.57 -3.05
N ASP A 149 5.48 12.37 -3.87
CA ASP A 149 6.91 12.24 -4.21
C ASP A 149 7.83 12.80 -3.10
N GLN A 150 7.44 12.69 -1.84
CA GLN A 150 8.19 13.18 -0.69
C GLN A 150 9.04 12.10 0.02
N TYR A 151 9.23 10.96 -0.61
CA TYR A 151 10.15 9.88 -0.18
C TYR A 151 10.09 9.55 1.31
N LEU A 152 8.87 9.33 1.86
CA LEU A 152 8.61 9.00 3.26
C LEU A 152 8.75 10.16 4.28
N GLU A 153 8.82 11.41 3.86
CA GLU A 153 8.92 12.52 4.81
C GLU A 153 7.73 12.59 5.78
N LYS A 154 6.50 12.47 5.29
CA LYS A 154 5.29 12.43 6.14
C LYS A 154 5.32 11.25 7.11
N PHE A 155 5.76 10.08 6.63
CA PHE A 155 5.88 8.88 7.46
C PHE A 155 6.89 9.09 8.59
N PHE A 156 8.11 9.56 8.31
CA PHE A 156 9.13 9.78 9.33
C PHE A 156 8.76 10.90 10.30
N LYS A 157 8.10 11.96 9.83
CA LYS A 157 7.57 13.03 10.70
C LYS A 157 6.56 12.46 11.69
N LEU A 158 5.61 11.64 11.22
CA LEU A 158 4.62 10.99 12.07
C LEU A 158 5.28 10.00 13.04
N LEU A 159 6.19 9.14 12.55
CA LEU A 159 6.92 8.18 13.37
C LEU A 159 7.69 8.84 14.51
N ASN A 160 8.30 10.00 14.27
CA ASN A 160 9.02 10.76 15.30
C ASN A 160 8.07 11.44 16.30
N ALA A 161 6.88 11.86 15.87
CA ALA A 161 5.86 12.40 16.77
C ALA A 161 5.30 11.32 17.72
N MET A 162 5.18 10.07 17.28
CA MET A 162 4.69 8.93 18.06
C MET A 162 5.71 8.39 19.09
N LYS A 163 6.98 8.80 19.00
CA LYS A 163 8.05 8.41 19.95
C LYS A 163 8.11 9.29 21.20
N LYS A 164 7.44 10.44 21.18
CA LYS A 164 7.37 11.40 22.29
C LYS A 164 6.26 11.03 23.27
#